data_ddd3b8474e63804c361e63cfc5f8de58
#
_entry.id   ddd3b8474e63804c361e63cfc5f8de58
#
_cell.length_a   1.000
_cell.length_b   1.000
_cell.length_c   1.000
_cell.angle_alpha   90.00
_cell.angle_beta   90.00
_cell.angle_gamma   90.00
#
_symmetry.space_group_name_H-M   'P 1'
#
loop_
_entity.id
_entity.type
_entity.pdbx_description
1 polymer ?
#
loop_
_entity_poly.entity_id
_entity_poly.type
_entity_poly.pdbx_seq_one_letter_code
_entity_poly.pdbx_strand_id
1 'polypeptide(L)'
;MEKPTVLGYMKDQPRALRETFRRRAEFVDPFRQLFEQLPIKKVLFFGSGTSYNASQIAAYEFKQLCGLEAQGHYPTVFAHYEKADWSGLLKKEEILFVGISQSGTSISTIEVMEKARSEGYPTVALTENLDSEITHHVDHVIHLLCGKEETPPETRGYTVTLLQLYLWALSAAEVRGKLTEKEVEQALAETEAFLNQFDQVIAESEAWYDRNATTIVNSDRIYVLGYGIDYGSALEGMLKIGEMLRLPTIGYEIEEYSHGPTMAISPKQTILMLGSDEAEWNRCLQFRDAFRRYTERVHLITVKEAPADHRDLVFSVKVNKYLAPIMLTVPFQFVAAKGAKDTNIDTNENPFKEELAHLPEA
;
A
#
# COMPACT_ATOMS: atom_id res chain seq x y z
N MET A 1 -25.98 8.36 15.92
CA MET A 1 -24.54 8.34 15.63
C MET A 1 -24.36 8.94 14.25
N GLU A 2 -23.39 9.82 14.05
CA GLU A 2 -23.06 10.29 12.68
C GLU A 2 -22.62 9.11 11.81
N LYS A 3 -23.01 9.14 10.53
CA LYS A 3 -22.64 8.10 9.57
C LYS A 3 -21.10 8.07 9.42
N PRO A 4 -20.45 6.91 9.44
CA PRO A 4 -19.00 6.82 9.22
C PRO A 4 -18.58 7.49 7.91
N THR A 5 -17.45 8.16 7.93
CA THR A 5 -16.92 8.85 6.74
C THR A 5 -15.48 8.41 6.46
N VAL A 6 -15.06 8.48 5.21
CA VAL A 6 -13.67 8.23 4.82
C VAL A 6 -12.70 9.10 5.62
N LEU A 7 -13.00 10.41 5.76
CA LEU A 7 -12.18 11.31 6.56
C LEU A 7 -12.13 10.91 8.06
N GLY A 8 -13.21 10.32 8.58
CA GLY A 8 -13.23 9.77 9.94
C GLY A 8 -12.25 8.61 10.10
N TYR A 9 -12.26 7.65 9.15
CA TYR A 9 -11.31 6.53 9.15
C TYR A 9 -9.87 6.99 8.93
N MET A 10 -9.63 7.98 8.06
CA MET A 10 -8.30 8.56 7.88
C MET A 10 -7.77 9.17 9.19
N LYS A 11 -8.58 9.94 9.91
CA LYS A 11 -8.20 10.56 11.20
C LYS A 11 -8.05 9.53 12.33
N ASP A 12 -8.63 8.34 12.19
CA ASP A 12 -8.49 7.22 13.13
C ASP A 12 -7.23 6.36 12.88
N GLN A 13 -6.53 6.54 11.78
CA GLN A 13 -5.31 5.77 11.47
C GLN A 13 -4.28 5.77 12.61
N PRO A 14 -3.95 6.92 13.28
CA PRO A 14 -2.97 6.90 14.35
C PRO A 14 -3.34 5.94 15.49
N ARG A 15 -4.63 5.90 15.88
CA ARG A 15 -5.14 4.99 16.90
C ARG A 15 -5.04 3.53 16.44
N ALA A 16 -5.55 3.26 15.24
CA ALA A 16 -5.58 1.91 14.69
C ALA A 16 -4.17 1.32 14.51
N LEU A 17 -3.22 2.09 13.99
CA LEU A 17 -1.83 1.67 13.82
C LEU A 17 -1.16 1.36 15.15
N ARG A 18 -1.31 2.23 16.16
CA ARG A 18 -0.78 1.97 17.52
C ARG A 18 -1.41 0.73 18.16
N GLU A 19 -2.72 0.54 17.98
CA GLU A 19 -3.41 -0.65 18.49
C GLU A 19 -2.91 -1.93 17.82
N THR A 20 -2.81 -1.93 16.49
CA THR A 20 -2.26 -3.04 15.71
C THR A 20 -0.85 -3.38 16.15
N PHE A 21 0.02 -2.39 16.33
CA PHE A 21 1.39 -2.61 16.80
C PHE A 21 1.46 -3.21 18.20
N ARG A 22 0.61 -2.75 19.13
CA ARG A 22 0.52 -3.34 20.48
C ARG A 22 0.09 -4.80 20.47
N ARG A 23 -0.80 -5.15 19.54
CA ARG A 23 -1.34 -6.51 19.37
C ARG A 23 -0.54 -7.36 18.39
N ARG A 24 0.65 -6.93 18.00
CA ARG A 24 1.43 -7.56 16.91
C ARG A 24 1.68 -9.06 17.07
N ALA A 25 1.80 -9.56 18.28
CA ALA A 25 1.97 -11.00 18.52
C ALA A 25 0.83 -11.84 17.92
N GLU A 26 -0.41 -11.30 17.86
CA GLU A 26 -1.58 -12.01 17.36
C GLU A 26 -1.46 -12.38 15.86
N PHE A 27 -0.68 -11.64 15.09
CA PHE A 27 -0.50 -11.88 13.66
C PHE A 27 0.96 -12.18 13.27
N VAL A 28 1.93 -11.76 14.05
CA VAL A 28 3.34 -12.05 13.79
C VAL A 28 3.69 -13.48 14.19
N ASP A 29 3.25 -13.94 15.37
CA ASP A 29 3.62 -15.26 15.86
C ASP A 29 3.09 -16.40 14.96
N PRO A 30 1.83 -16.39 14.49
CA PRO A 30 1.36 -17.40 13.53
C PRO A 30 2.13 -17.39 12.21
N PHE A 31 2.48 -16.19 11.71
CA PHE A 31 3.27 -16.07 10.47
C PHE A 31 4.71 -16.53 10.67
N ARG A 32 5.34 -16.20 11.81
CA ARG A 32 6.68 -16.68 12.21
C ARG A 32 6.75 -18.19 12.22
N GLN A 33 5.76 -18.85 12.80
CA GLN A 33 5.69 -20.31 12.87
C GLN A 33 5.73 -20.97 11.48
N LEU A 34 5.15 -20.36 10.46
CA LEU A 34 5.24 -20.89 9.09
C LEU A 34 6.68 -20.92 8.59
N PHE A 35 7.45 -19.86 8.84
CA PHE A 35 8.86 -19.79 8.45
C PHE A 35 9.77 -20.68 9.29
N GLU A 36 9.37 -21.00 10.52
CA GLU A 36 10.10 -21.97 11.37
C GLU A 36 9.84 -23.43 10.94
N GLN A 37 8.64 -23.71 10.44
CA GLN A 37 8.20 -25.06 10.08
C GLN A 37 8.45 -25.40 8.61
N LEU A 38 8.40 -24.43 7.71
CA LEU A 38 8.52 -24.63 6.27
C LEU A 38 9.78 -23.98 5.70
N PRO A 39 10.45 -24.63 4.74
CA PRO A 39 11.69 -24.14 4.14
C PRO A 39 11.40 -23.08 3.06
N ILE A 40 10.63 -22.03 3.39
CA ILE A 40 10.15 -21.02 2.44
C ILE A 40 11.32 -20.31 1.74
N LYS A 41 11.31 -20.31 0.40
CA LYS A 41 12.28 -19.64 -0.47
C LYS A 41 11.63 -18.59 -1.38
N LYS A 42 10.31 -18.70 -1.57
CA LYS A 42 9.53 -17.81 -2.41
C LYS A 42 8.20 -17.46 -1.77
N VAL A 43 7.80 -16.20 -1.89
CA VAL A 43 6.49 -15.71 -1.42
C VAL A 43 5.76 -15.05 -2.59
N LEU A 44 4.54 -15.50 -2.85
CA LEU A 44 3.66 -14.93 -3.87
C LEU A 44 2.47 -14.28 -3.17
N PHE A 45 2.35 -12.96 -3.35
CA PHE A 45 1.26 -12.18 -2.79
C PHE A 45 0.16 -11.97 -3.83
N PHE A 46 -1.09 -12.11 -3.42
CA PHE A 46 -2.27 -11.95 -4.27
C PHE A 46 -3.24 -10.96 -3.65
N GLY A 47 -3.75 -10.06 -4.44
CA GLY A 47 -4.78 -9.11 -4.05
C GLY A 47 -5.22 -8.28 -5.25
N SER A 48 -6.31 -7.56 -5.11
CA SER A 48 -6.83 -6.64 -6.13
C SER A 48 -6.94 -5.24 -5.55
N GLY A 49 -6.85 -4.20 -6.39
CA GLY A 49 -6.93 -2.81 -5.95
C GLY A 49 -5.89 -2.48 -4.87
N THR A 50 -6.35 -1.94 -3.76
CA THR A 50 -5.56 -1.58 -2.57
C THR A 50 -4.69 -2.74 -2.07
N SER A 51 -5.23 -3.96 -2.04
CA SER A 51 -4.48 -5.17 -1.62
C SER A 51 -3.35 -5.52 -2.60
N TYR A 52 -3.54 -5.31 -3.91
CA TYR A 52 -2.47 -5.45 -4.89
C TYR A 52 -1.37 -4.41 -4.65
N ASN A 53 -1.74 -3.15 -4.42
CA ASN A 53 -0.78 -2.08 -4.17
C ASN A 53 0.07 -2.38 -2.92
N ALA A 54 -0.55 -2.87 -1.84
CA ALA A 54 0.15 -3.34 -0.65
C ALA A 54 1.10 -4.51 -0.95
N SER A 55 0.70 -5.44 -1.82
CA SER A 55 1.52 -6.59 -2.21
C SER A 55 2.81 -6.20 -2.95
N GLN A 56 2.78 -5.10 -3.72
CA GLN A 56 3.98 -4.58 -4.38
C GLN A 56 5.02 -4.08 -3.37
N ILE A 57 4.57 -3.41 -2.31
CA ILE A 57 5.43 -2.93 -1.21
C ILE A 57 5.98 -4.13 -0.44
N ALA A 58 5.12 -5.05 -0.01
CA ALA A 58 5.53 -6.26 0.70
C ALA A 58 6.57 -7.08 -0.09
N ALA A 59 6.41 -7.19 -1.40
CA ALA A 59 7.37 -7.89 -2.25
C ALA A 59 8.77 -7.26 -2.18
N TYR A 60 8.90 -5.94 -2.14
CA TYR A 60 10.17 -5.26 -1.92
C TYR A 60 10.75 -5.53 -0.53
N GLU A 61 9.91 -5.47 0.51
CA GLU A 61 10.32 -5.73 1.88
C GLU A 61 10.87 -7.15 2.05
N PHE A 62 10.14 -8.16 1.57
CA PHE A 62 10.57 -9.54 1.64
C PHE A 62 11.84 -9.82 0.83
N LYS A 63 12.00 -9.22 -0.35
CA LYS A 63 13.25 -9.33 -1.12
C LYS A 63 14.43 -8.74 -0.36
N GLN A 64 14.28 -7.54 0.16
CA GLN A 64 15.41 -6.80 0.73
C GLN A 64 15.73 -7.23 2.16
N LEU A 65 14.72 -7.46 2.99
CA LEU A 65 14.92 -7.86 4.40
C LEU A 65 15.16 -9.35 4.56
N CYS A 66 14.39 -10.19 3.86
CA CYS A 66 14.46 -11.65 4.03
C CYS A 66 15.40 -12.34 3.05
N GLY A 67 15.83 -11.67 1.98
CA GLY A 67 16.60 -12.30 0.90
C GLY A 67 15.82 -13.42 0.20
N LEU A 68 14.51 -13.22 0.02
CA LEU A 68 13.58 -14.13 -0.64
C LEU A 68 13.23 -13.67 -2.03
N GLU A 69 12.89 -14.59 -2.91
CA GLU A 69 12.10 -14.27 -4.08
C GLU A 69 10.68 -13.93 -3.64
N ALA A 70 10.21 -12.73 -3.97
CA ALA A 70 8.86 -12.29 -3.59
C ALA A 70 8.24 -11.45 -4.72
N GLN A 71 6.94 -11.65 -4.99
CA GLN A 71 6.22 -10.97 -6.06
C GLN A 71 4.76 -10.73 -5.65
N GLY A 72 4.23 -9.56 -6.03
CA GLY A 72 2.81 -9.26 -5.97
C GLY A 72 2.16 -9.47 -7.34
N HIS A 73 1.05 -10.20 -7.37
CA HIS A 73 0.36 -10.57 -8.60
C HIS A 73 -1.08 -10.11 -8.61
N TYR A 74 -1.57 -9.70 -9.77
CA TYR A 74 -3.00 -9.69 -10.03
C TYR A 74 -3.50 -11.14 -10.09
N PRO A 75 -4.50 -11.53 -9.28
CA PRO A 75 -4.94 -12.92 -9.21
C PRO A 75 -5.33 -13.49 -10.58
N THR A 76 -6.10 -12.75 -11.37
CA THR A 76 -6.54 -13.18 -12.70
C THR A 76 -5.40 -13.37 -13.69
N VAL A 77 -4.38 -12.49 -13.64
CA VAL A 77 -3.19 -12.64 -14.51
C VAL A 77 -2.44 -13.91 -14.13
N PHE A 78 -2.21 -14.11 -12.83
CA PHE A 78 -1.52 -15.30 -12.35
C PHE A 78 -2.27 -16.59 -12.72
N ALA A 79 -3.58 -16.63 -12.52
CA ALA A 79 -4.39 -17.82 -12.79
C ALA A 79 -4.29 -18.33 -14.24
N HIS A 80 -4.07 -17.44 -15.20
CA HIS A 80 -4.10 -17.76 -16.64
C HIS A 80 -2.75 -17.70 -17.34
N TYR A 81 -1.77 -16.94 -16.83
CA TYR A 81 -0.53 -16.65 -17.55
C TYR A 81 0.74 -16.95 -16.75
N GLU A 82 0.63 -17.27 -15.45
CA GLU A 82 1.77 -17.44 -14.58
C GLU A 82 1.84 -18.84 -13.96
N LYS A 83 2.99 -19.16 -13.41
CA LYS A 83 3.26 -20.35 -12.59
C LYS A 83 3.95 -19.96 -11.30
N ALA A 84 3.73 -20.76 -10.26
CA ALA A 84 4.40 -20.56 -8.97
C ALA A 84 5.92 -20.61 -9.09
N ASP A 85 6.43 -21.50 -9.92
CA ASP A 85 7.85 -21.59 -10.25
C ASP A 85 8.04 -21.99 -11.73
N TRP A 86 8.65 -21.11 -12.53
CA TRP A 86 9.00 -21.34 -13.92
C TRP A 86 10.27 -22.19 -14.05
N SER A 87 11.14 -22.20 -13.04
CA SER A 87 12.38 -22.99 -13.06
C SER A 87 12.11 -24.47 -12.84
N GLY A 88 11.02 -24.82 -12.17
CA GLY A 88 10.70 -26.18 -11.74
C GLY A 88 11.67 -26.75 -10.69
N LEU A 89 12.46 -25.88 -10.04
CA LEU A 89 13.47 -26.27 -9.06
C LEU A 89 12.96 -26.22 -7.61
N LEU A 90 11.92 -25.42 -7.35
CA LEU A 90 11.35 -25.29 -6.02
C LEU A 90 10.29 -26.37 -5.77
N LYS A 91 10.31 -26.91 -4.56
CA LYS A 91 9.23 -27.76 -4.09
C LYS A 91 8.05 -26.90 -3.65
N LYS A 92 6.86 -27.50 -3.58
CA LYS A 92 5.63 -26.76 -3.22
C LYS A 92 5.71 -26.15 -1.82
N GLU A 93 6.25 -26.88 -0.87
CA GLU A 93 6.47 -26.42 0.51
C GLU A 93 7.46 -25.25 0.64
N GLU A 94 8.21 -24.95 -0.41
CA GLU A 94 9.16 -23.84 -0.46
C GLU A 94 8.52 -22.53 -1.01
N ILE A 95 7.26 -22.58 -1.46
CA ILE A 95 6.55 -21.45 -2.08
C ILE A 95 5.29 -21.15 -1.28
N LEU A 96 5.28 -20.01 -0.59
CA LEU A 96 4.15 -19.54 0.20
C LEU A 96 3.23 -18.66 -0.64
N PHE A 97 1.95 -18.97 -0.66
CA PHE A 97 0.89 -18.15 -1.25
C PHE A 97 0.23 -17.30 -0.16
N VAL A 98 0.15 -16.00 -0.36
CA VAL A 98 -0.45 -15.04 0.58
C VAL A 98 -1.55 -14.27 -0.12
N GLY A 99 -2.81 -14.52 0.25
CA GLY A 99 -3.98 -13.78 -0.20
C GLY A 99 -4.26 -12.59 0.72
N ILE A 100 -4.29 -11.39 0.19
CA ILE A 100 -4.63 -10.16 0.92
C ILE A 100 -6.03 -9.74 0.47
N SER A 101 -7.00 -9.76 1.38
CA SER A 101 -8.38 -9.35 1.11
C SER A 101 -9.02 -8.85 2.40
N GLN A 102 -9.16 -7.53 2.57
CA GLN A 102 -9.73 -6.97 3.80
C GLN A 102 -11.15 -7.50 4.04
N SER A 103 -12.03 -7.46 3.06
CA SER A 103 -13.39 -8.02 3.16
C SER A 103 -13.43 -9.55 3.18
N GLY A 104 -12.42 -10.20 2.60
CA GLY A 104 -12.39 -11.65 2.42
C GLY A 104 -13.34 -12.18 1.35
N THR A 105 -13.92 -11.31 0.50
CA THR A 105 -14.92 -11.65 -0.51
C THR A 105 -14.44 -11.48 -1.96
N SER A 106 -13.18 -11.10 -2.18
CA SER A 106 -12.61 -10.92 -3.53
C SER A 106 -12.56 -12.25 -4.29
N ILE A 107 -13.42 -12.41 -5.29
CA ILE A 107 -13.61 -13.66 -6.05
C ILE A 107 -12.28 -14.16 -6.63
N SER A 108 -11.57 -13.31 -7.37
CA SER A 108 -10.35 -13.73 -8.05
C SER A 108 -9.21 -14.11 -7.08
N THR A 109 -9.15 -13.46 -5.89
CA THR A 109 -8.19 -13.83 -4.86
C THR A 109 -8.55 -15.18 -4.26
N ILE A 110 -9.82 -15.43 -3.95
CA ILE A 110 -10.31 -16.71 -3.43
C ILE A 110 -9.98 -17.84 -4.40
N GLU A 111 -10.29 -17.69 -5.69
CA GLU A 111 -10.04 -18.72 -6.72
C GLU A 111 -8.56 -19.12 -6.79
N VAL A 112 -7.64 -18.15 -6.75
CA VAL A 112 -6.20 -18.43 -6.76
C VAL A 112 -5.76 -19.14 -5.49
N MET A 113 -6.27 -18.72 -4.31
CA MET A 113 -5.91 -19.34 -3.03
C MET A 113 -6.44 -20.78 -2.93
N GLU A 114 -7.69 -21.01 -3.34
CA GLU A 114 -8.28 -22.34 -3.39
C GLU A 114 -7.51 -23.29 -4.31
N LYS A 115 -7.15 -22.81 -5.50
CA LYS A 115 -6.35 -23.58 -6.45
C LYS A 115 -4.99 -23.91 -5.88
N ALA A 116 -4.29 -22.94 -5.32
CA ALA A 116 -2.97 -23.15 -4.72
C ALA A 116 -3.01 -24.20 -3.59
N ARG A 117 -4.02 -24.09 -2.69
CA ARG A 117 -4.23 -25.06 -1.62
C ARG A 117 -4.52 -26.45 -2.18
N SER A 118 -5.41 -26.58 -3.17
CA SER A 118 -5.76 -27.85 -3.79
C SER A 118 -4.56 -28.53 -4.48
N GLU A 119 -3.63 -27.73 -4.98
CA GLU A 119 -2.37 -28.18 -5.56
C GLU A 119 -1.31 -28.53 -4.51
N GLY A 120 -1.52 -28.24 -3.24
CA GLY A 120 -0.63 -28.54 -2.12
C GLY A 120 0.46 -27.51 -1.85
N TYR A 121 0.24 -26.26 -2.23
CA TYR A 121 1.06 -25.13 -1.76
C TYR A 121 0.59 -24.64 -0.39
N PRO A 122 1.46 -24.23 0.52
CA PRO A 122 1.06 -23.56 1.75
C PRO A 122 0.40 -22.22 1.44
N THR A 123 -0.75 -21.97 2.09
CA THR A 123 -1.61 -20.80 1.81
C THR A 123 -1.95 -20.04 3.08
N VAL A 124 -1.89 -18.72 3.01
CA VAL A 124 -2.26 -17.79 4.09
C VAL A 124 -3.21 -16.73 3.57
N ALA A 125 -4.30 -16.45 4.28
CA ALA A 125 -5.12 -15.26 4.05
C ALA A 125 -4.89 -14.23 5.15
N LEU A 126 -4.73 -12.96 4.74
CA LEU A 126 -4.77 -11.78 5.59
C LEU A 126 -6.10 -11.08 5.35
N THR A 127 -7.02 -11.14 6.32
CA THR A 127 -8.38 -10.62 6.20
C THR A 127 -8.88 -10.01 7.52
N GLU A 128 -9.71 -8.97 7.44
CA GLU A 128 -10.35 -8.37 8.62
C GLU A 128 -11.55 -9.19 9.10
N ASN A 129 -12.30 -9.76 8.16
CA ASN A 129 -13.46 -10.58 8.49
C ASN A 129 -13.09 -12.06 8.56
N LEU A 130 -12.98 -12.58 9.79
CA LEU A 130 -12.61 -13.99 10.04
C LEU A 130 -13.70 -15.00 9.69
N ASP A 131 -14.92 -14.55 9.42
CA ASP A 131 -16.04 -15.40 8.98
C ASP A 131 -16.27 -15.29 7.46
N SER A 132 -15.35 -14.64 6.73
CA SER A 132 -15.48 -14.44 5.28
C SER A 132 -15.08 -15.65 4.46
N GLU A 133 -15.52 -15.66 3.19
CA GLU A 133 -15.36 -16.79 2.26
C GLU A 133 -13.89 -17.21 2.09
N ILE A 134 -12.94 -16.27 1.98
CA ILE A 134 -11.52 -16.60 1.78
C ILE A 134 -10.97 -17.52 2.89
N THR A 135 -11.53 -17.45 4.10
CA THR A 135 -11.07 -18.23 5.25
C THR A 135 -11.28 -19.74 5.05
N HIS A 136 -12.23 -20.14 4.23
CA HIS A 136 -12.51 -21.53 3.91
C HIS A 136 -11.60 -22.11 2.83
N HIS A 137 -10.84 -21.26 2.12
CA HIS A 137 -10.05 -21.61 0.95
C HIS A 137 -8.53 -21.57 1.18
N VAL A 138 -8.08 -21.45 2.43
CA VAL A 138 -6.66 -21.39 2.80
C VAL A 138 -6.33 -22.33 3.94
N ASP A 139 -5.04 -22.61 4.18
CA ASP A 139 -4.58 -23.40 5.32
C ASP A 139 -4.50 -22.59 6.60
N HIS A 140 -4.13 -21.31 6.48
CA HIS A 140 -3.93 -20.42 7.61
C HIS A 140 -4.66 -19.09 7.37
N VAL A 141 -5.35 -18.62 8.40
CA VAL A 141 -6.01 -17.31 8.41
C VAL A 141 -5.33 -16.44 9.46
N ILE A 142 -4.90 -15.25 9.06
CA ILE A 142 -4.32 -14.27 9.95
C ILE A 142 -5.18 -13.00 9.92
N HIS A 143 -5.55 -12.53 11.11
CA HIS A 143 -6.44 -11.39 11.26
C HIS A 143 -5.75 -10.07 10.86
N LEU A 144 -6.36 -9.34 9.96
CA LEU A 144 -6.00 -7.97 9.65
C LEU A 144 -6.66 -7.04 10.68
N LEU A 145 -5.86 -6.51 11.61
CA LEU A 145 -6.34 -5.77 12.79
C LEU A 145 -6.75 -4.31 12.49
N CYS A 146 -7.32 -4.05 11.33
CA CYS A 146 -7.71 -2.70 10.94
C CYS A 146 -9.10 -2.29 11.44
N GLY A 147 -9.94 -3.25 11.78
CA GLY A 147 -11.37 -3.08 12.05
C GLY A 147 -12.16 -2.76 10.77
N LYS A 148 -13.44 -3.06 10.78
CA LYS A 148 -14.34 -2.86 9.63
C LYS A 148 -14.39 -1.38 9.23
N GLU A 149 -14.30 -1.11 7.93
CA GLU A 149 -14.62 0.19 7.31
C GLU A 149 -15.96 0.04 6.57
N GLU A 150 -16.92 0.91 6.90
CA GLU A 150 -18.28 0.88 6.30
C GLU A 150 -18.39 1.79 5.07
N THR A 151 -17.28 2.37 4.64
CA THR A 151 -17.19 3.20 3.43
C THR A 151 -16.56 2.41 2.28
N PRO A 152 -17.03 2.55 1.02
CA PRO A 152 -16.48 1.79 -0.09
C PRO A 152 -14.96 1.96 -0.28
N PRO A 153 -14.38 3.18 -0.22
CA PRO A 153 -12.94 3.34 -0.30
C PRO A 153 -12.25 3.00 1.03
N GLU A 154 -11.34 2.04 1.00
CA GLU A 154 -10.49 1.71 2.13
C GLU A 154 -9.39 2.77 2.33
N THR A 155 -9.11 3.11 3.59
CA THR A 155 -8.03 4.05 3.95
C THR A 155 -7.20 3.56 5.12
N ARG A 156 -7.81 3.40 6.28
CA ARG A 156 -7.20 2.88 7.50
C ARG A 156 -6.75 1.43 7.30
N GLY A 157 -7.57 0.61 6.63
CA GLY A 157 -7.25 -0.78 6.31
C GLY A 157 -5.94 -0.91 5.54
N TYR A 158 -5.71 -0.05 4.56
CA TYR A 158 -4.48 -0.07 3.78
C TYR A 158 -3.22 0.20 4.63
N THR A 159 -3.22 1.26 5.44
CA THR A 159 -2.05 1.60 6.26
C THR A 159 -1.77 0.53 7.32
N VAL A 160 -2.82 -0.07 7.89
CA VAL A 160 -2.68 -1.22 8.80
C VAL A 160 -2.16 -2.46 8.07
N THR A 161 -2.61 -2.71 6.84
CA THR A 161 -2.09 -3.81 6.00
C THR A 161 -0.58 -3.65 5.78
N LEU A 162 -0.11 -2.46 5.41
CA LEU A 162 1.31 -2.19 5.24
C LEU A 162 2.11 -2.45 6.52
N LEU A 163 1.61 -1.98 7.66
CA LEU A 163 2.27 -2.22 8.95
C LEU A 163 2.37 -3.71 9.27
N GLN A 164 1.30 -4.49 9.06
CA GLN A 164 1.32 -5.93 9.33
C GLN A 164 2.28 -6.68 8.40
N LEU A 165 2.30 -6.35 7.11
CA LEU A 165 3.21 -6.95 6.14
C LEU A 165 4.68 -6.63 6.44
N TYR A 166 4.98 -5.40 6.84
CA TYR A 166 6.33 -5.02 7.28
C TYR A 166 6.78 -5.81 8.52
N LEU A 167 5.91 -5.95 9.53
CA LEU A 167 6.22 -6.71 10.73
C LEU A 167 6.39 -8.22 10.43
N TRP A 168 5.66 -8.75 9.46
CA TRP A 168 5.89 -10.10 8.93
C TRP A 168 7.27 -10.24 8.29
N ALA A 169 7.67 -9.25 7.47
CA ALA A 169 8.98 -9.27 6.82
C ALA A 169 10.12 -9.21 7.85
N LEU A 170 10.00 -8.40 8.91
CA LEU A 170 10.99 -8.37 10.00
C LEU A 170 11.11 -9.72 10.68
N SER A 171 9.99 -10.34 11.04
CA SER A 171 9.97 -11.63 11.72
C SER A 171 10.53 -12.76 10.83
N ALA A 172 10.14 -12.80 9.55
CA ALA A 172 10.68 -13.76 8.59
C ALA A 172 12.19 -13.56 8.36
N ALA A 173 12.67 -12.31 8.34
CA ALA A 173 14.10 -12.00 8.20
C ALA A 173 14.90 -12.51 9.39
N GLU A 174 14.38 -12.39 10.60
CA GLU A 174 15.00 -12.94 11.82
C GLU A 174 15.09 -14.46 11.77
N VAL A 175 13.98 -15.17 11.50
CA VAL A 175 13.95 -16.65 11.39
C VAL A 175 14.94 -17.13 10.34
N ARG A 176 15.12 -16.39 9.26
CA ARG A 176 16.07 -16.72 8.20
C ARG A 176 17.53 -16.33 8.51
N GLY A 177 17.77 -15.71 9.66
CA GLY A 177 19.10 -15.22 10.04
C GLY A 177 19.64 -14.08 9.17
N LYS A 178 18.74 -13.30 8.56
CA LYS A 178 19.07 -12.10 7.78
C LYS A 178 19.14 -10.85 8.65
N LEU A 179 18.38 -10.82 9.71
CA LEU A 179 18.44 -9.85 10.78
C LEU A 179 18.72 -10.57 12.11
N THR A 180 19.50 -9.95 12.95
CA THR A 180 19.69 -10.38 14.33
C THR A 180 18.51 -9.93 15.20
N GLU A 181 18.28 -10.58 16.32
CA GLU A 181 17.27 -10.17 17.31
C GLU A 181 17.39 -8.69 17.68
N LYS A 182 18.63 -8.20 17.88
CA LYS A 182 18.89 -6.78 18.19
C LYS A 182 18.48 -5.83 17.07
N GLU A 183 18.70 -6.21 15.81
CA GLU A 183 18.27 -5.38 14.66
C GLU A 183 16.76 -5.35 14.53
N VAL A 184 16.08 -6.48 14.83
CA VAL A 184 14.61 -6.54 14.87
C VAL A 184 14.06 -5.69 16.03
N GLU A 185 14.64 -5.79 17.23
CA GLU A 185 14.27 -4.95 18.38
C GLU A 185 14.43 -3.45 18.06
N GLN A 186 15.53 -3.08 17.40
CA GLN A 186 15.73 -1.69 16.95
C GLN A 186 14.66 -1.26 15.93
N ALA A 187 14.36 -2.09 14.93
CA ALA A 187 13.32 -1.79 13.93
C ALA A 187 11.93 -1.66 14.58
N LEU A 188 11.62 -2.48 15.58
CA LEU A 188 10.38 -2.38 16.35
C LEU A 188 10.33 -1.08 17.17
N ALA A 189 11.43 -0.67 17.80
CA ALA A 189 11.50 0.59 18.55
C ALA A 189 11.36 1.82 17.60
N GLU A 190 11.98 1.79 16.42
CA GLU A 190 11.79 2.81 15.39
C GLU A 190 10.34 2.88 14.90
N THR A 191 9.70 1.72 14.72
CA THR A 191 8.29 1.62 14.35
C THR A 191 7.40 2.25 15.42
N GLU A 192 7.60 1.93 16.69
CA GLU A 192 6.83 2.49 17.79
C GLU A 192 6.99 4.02 17.88
N ALA A 193 8.23 4.51 17.75
CA ALA A 193 8.52 5.94 17.74
C ALA A 193 7.83 6.67 16.58
N PHE A 194 7.80 6.07 15.40
CA PHE A 194 7.07 6.55 14.23
C PHE A 194 5.56 6.62 14.49
N LEU A 195 4.96 5.53 14.97
CA LEU A 195 3.52 5.45 15.21
C LEU A 195 3.05 6.43 16.29
N ASN A 196 3.91 6.75 17.26
CA ASN A 196 3.64 7.77 18.26
C ASN A 196 3.63 9.21 17.70
N GLN A 197 4.21 9.42 16.52
CA GLN A 197 4.21 10.69 15.80
C GLN A 197 3.20 10.73 14.63
N PHE A 198 2.39 9.70 14.43
CA PHE A 198 1.53 9.60 13.25
C PHE A 198 0.41 10.65 13.20
N ASP A 199 -0.01 11.17 14.36
CA ASP A 199 -0.94 12.32 14.41
C ASP A 199 -0.35 13.55 13.68
N GLN A 200 0.97 13.73 13.72
CA GLN A 200 1.66 14.80 13.01
C GLN A 200 1.68 14.55 11.49
N VAL A 201 1.83 13.30 11.05
CA VAL A 201 1.71 12.91 9.62
C VAL A 201 0.33 13.30 9.08
N ILE A 202 -0.73 13.01 9.84
CA ILE A 202 -2.10 13.41 9.49
C ILE A 202 -2.20 14.93 9.36
N ALA A 203 -1.73 15.68 10.36
CA ALA A 203 -1.82 17.14 10.39
C ALA A 203 -1.02 17.80 9.24
N GLU A 204 0.19 17.35 8.98
CA GLU A 204 1.05 17.87 7.90
C GLU A 204 0.45 17.58 6.52
N SER A 205 -0.12 16.40 6.33
CA SER A 205 -0.78 16.00 5.09
C SER A 205 -2.04 16.83 4.83
N GLU A 206 -2.88 17.03 5.85
CA GLU A 206 -4.08 17.87 5.75
C GLU A 206 -3.73 19.33 5.42
N ALA A 207 -2.75 19.89 6.14
CA ALA A 207 -2.28 21.26 5.90
C ALA A 207 -1.65 21.45 4.50
N TRP A 208 -0.92 20.45 4.00
CA TRP A 208 -0.38 20.48 2.64
C TRP A 208 -1.51 20.46 1.61
N TYR A 209 -2.50 19.56 1.77
CA TYR A 209 -3.65 19.54 0.89
C TYR A 209 -4.36 20.90 0.88
N ASP A 210 -4.66 21.47 2.04
CA ASP A 210 -5.39 22.73 2.15
C ASP A 210 -4.71 23.91 1.41
N ARG A 211 -3.36 23.94 1.45
CA ARG A 211 -2.59 24.94 0.70
C ARG A 211 -2.65 24.76 -0.82
N ASN A 212 -2.85 23.52 -1.29
CA ASN A 212 -2.75 23.15 -2.70
C ASN A 212 -4.09 22.74 -3.31
N ALA A 213 -5.18 22.69 -2.53
CA ALA A 213 -6.48 22.16 -2.91
C ALA A 213 -6.98 22.70 -4.26
N THR A 214 -7.03 24.04 -4.40
CA THR A 214 -7.52 24.69 -5.63
C THR A 214 -6.72 24.26 -6.87
N THR A 215 -5.41 24.12 -6.74
CA THR A 215 -4.54 23.68 -7.84
C THR A 215 -4.83 22.24 -8.22
N ILE A 216 -4.98 21.36 -7.22
CA ILE A 216 -5.15 19.92 -7.41
C ILE A 216 -6.54 19.61 -7.98
N VAL A 217 -7.63 20.12 -7.36
CA VAL A 217 -9.01 19.78 -7.78
C VAL A 217 -9.39 20.37 -9.15
N ASN A 218 -8.71 21.43 -9.60
CA ASN A 218 -8.92 22.03 -10.93
C ASN A 218 -7.93 21.47 -11.98
N SER A 219 -7.43 20.26 -11.81
CA SER A 219 -6.60 19.58 -12.79
C SER A 219 -7.44 18.84 -13.82
N ASP A 220 -6.99 18.82 -15.07
CA ASP A 220 -7.61 17.98 -16.10
C ASP A 220 -7.27 16.49 -15.87
N ARG A 221 -6.09 16.21 -15.29
CA ARG A 221 -5.59 14.87 -14.92
C ARG A 221 -4.49 14.98 -13.89
N ILE A 222 -4.28 13.90 -13.16
CA ILE A 222 -3.22 13.79 -12.15
C ILE A 222 -2.30 12.62 -12.51
N TYR A 223 -1.00 12.85 -12.44
CA TYR A 223 0.00 11.78 -12.46
C TYR A 223 0.59 11.62 -11.07
N VAL A 224 0.74 10.36 -10.65
CA VAL A 224 1.39 10.00 -9.39
C VAL A 224 2.63 9.20 -9.73
N LEU A 225 3.80 9.70 -9.35
CA LEU A 225 5.09 9.13 -9.73
C LEU A 225 5.83 8.63 -8.49
N GLY A 226 6.37 7.42 -8.57
CA GLY A 226 7.21 6.84 -7.54
C GLY A 226 8.24 5.88 -8.12
N TYR A 227 9.27 5.55 -7.39
CA TYR A 227 10.27 4.57 -7.79
C TYR A 227 10.54 3.57 -6.67
N GLY A 228 11.01 2.36 -7.04
CA GLY A 228 11.28 1.33 -6.06
C GLY A 228 10.05 1.03 -5.18
N ILE A 229 10.22 1.04 -3.86
CA ILE A 229 9.14 0.78 -2.91
C ILE A 229 8.02 1.84 -2.98
N ASP A 230 8.36 3.09 -3.34
CA ASP A 230 7.40 4.18 -3.44
C ASP A 230 6.41 4.02 -4.62
N TYR A 231 6.75 3.16 -5.59
CA TYR A 231 5.84 2.90 -6.72
C TYR A 231 4.53 2.23 -6.27
N GLY A 232 4.58 1.35 -5.27
CA GLY A 232 3.35 0.79 -4.67
C GLY A 232 2.46 1.86 -4.04
N SER A 233 3.06 2.86 -3.37
CA SER A 233 2.33 4.03 -2.85
C SER A 233 1.80 4.95 -3.95
N ALA A 234 2.51 5.08 -5.08
CA ALA A 234 2.01 5.82 -6.24
C ALA A 234 0.79 5.15 -6.88
N LEU A 235 0.77 3.82 -6.97
CA LEU A 235 -0.38 3.05 -7.43
C LEU A 235 -1.59 3.22 -6.49
N GLU A 236 -1.37 3.25 -5.17
CA GLU A 236 -2.44 3.52 -4.21
C GLU A 236 -2.96 4.94 -4.32
N GLY A 237 -2.07 5.93 -4.47
CA GLY A 237 -2.46 7.32 -4.72
C GLY A 237 -3.31 7.46 -5.99
N MET A 238 -2.92 6.80 -7.08
CA MET A 238 -3.69 6.73 -8.31
C MET A 238 -5.09 6.17 -8.06
N LEU A 239 -5.17 5.03 -7.36
CA LEU A 239 -6.44 4.36 -7.08
C LEU A 239 -7.36 5.25 -6.24
N LYS A 240 -6.89 5.76 -5.10
CA LYS A 240 -7.71 6.56 -4.18
C LYS A 240 -8.21 7.86 -4.80
N ILE A 241 -7.37 8.57 -5.55
CA ILE A 241 -7.78 9.79 -6.23
C ILE A 241 -8.82 9.48 -7.32
N GLY A 242 -8.61 8.41 -8.09
CA GLY A 242 -9.56 7.95 -9.11
C GLY A 242 -10.91 7.56 -8.53
N GLU A 243 -10.93 6.81 -7.40
CA GLU A 243 -12.15 6.36 -6.74
C GLU A 243 -12.98 7.51 -6.16
N MET A 244 -12.34 8.44 -5.46
CA MET A 244 -13.03 9.43 -4.65
C MET A 244 -13.18 10.77 -5.34
N LEU A 245 -12.08 11.35 -5.84
CA LEU A 245 -12.12 12.65 -6.55
C LEU A 245 -12.61 12.48 -7.99
N ARG A 246 -12.58 11.26 -8.52
CA ARG A 246 -13.08 10.88 -9.86
C ARG A 246 -12.41 11.66 -11.00
N LEU A 247 -11.17 12.12 -10.78
CA LEU A 247 -10.32 12.68 -11.82
C LEU A 247 -9.50 11.58 -12.50
N PRO A 248 -9.24 11.68 -13.81
CA PRO A 248 -8.29 10.80 -14.48
C PRO A 248 -6.94 10.85 -13.79
N THR A 249 -6.55 9.74 -13.16
CA THR A 249 -5.31 9.63 -12.39
C THR A 249 -4.51 8.44 -12.87
N ILE A 250 -3.21 8.63 -13.08
CA ILE A 250 -2.34 7.63 -13.68
C ILE A 250 -1.08 7.50 -12.82
N GLY A 251 -0.75 6.28 -12.40
CA GLY A 251 0.49 5.97 -11.68
C GLY A 251 1.58 5.54 -12.64
N TYR A 252 2.77 6.11 -12.49
CA TYR A 252 3.96 5.70 -13.26
C TYR A 252 5.16 5.50 -12.34
N GLU A 253 6.03 4.58 -12.75
CA GLU A 253 7.40 4.60 -12.31
C GLU A 253 8.08 5.86 -12.90
N ILE A 254 8.94 6.51 -12.10
CA ILE A 254 9.39 7.87 -12.43
C ILE A 254 10.22 7.95 -13.72
N GLU A 255 11.11 6.98 -13.98
CA GLU A 255 11.89 6.93 -15.22
C GLU A 255 10.99 6.58 -16.41
N GLU A 256 10.06 5.62 -16.23
CA GLU A 256 9.13 5.22 -17.29
C GLU A 256 8.23 6.38 -17.71
N TYR A 257 7.89 7.28 -16.79
CA TYR A 257 7.14 8.50 -17.13
C TYR A 257 7.91 9.38 -18.12
N SER A 258 9.22 9.38 -18.09
CA SER A 258 10.07 10.15 -19.01
C SER A 258 10.10 9.59 -20.43
N HIS A 259 9.72 8.33 -20.65
CA HIS A 259 9.80 7.62 -21.91
C HIS A 259 8.52 7.72 -22.77
N GLY A 260 7.92 8.90 -22.80
CA GLY A 260 6.75 9.21 -23.67
C GLY A 260 5.66 10.01 -22.95
N PRO A 261 5.16 9.60 -21.78
CA PRO A 261 4.06 10.32 -21.08
C PRO A 261 4.33 11.80 -20.82
N THR A 262 5.60 12.20 -20.66
CA THR A 262 6.02 13.62 -20.55
C THR A 262 5.60 14.49 -21.73
N MET A 263 5.38 13.90 -22.91
CA MET A 263 4.87 14.63 -24.08
C MET A 263 3.48 15.25 -23.85
N ALA A 264 2.75 14.75 -22.85
CA ALA A 264 1.42 15.24 -22.51
C ALA A 264 1.42 16.32 -21.41
N ILE A 265 2.60 16.74 -20.92
CA ILE A 265 2.68 17.78 -19.87
C ILE A 265 2.00 19.08 -20.34
N SER A 266 1.12 19.61 -19.52
CA SER A 266 0.39 20.85 -19.78
C SER A 266 0.21 21.65 -18.48
N PRO A 267 -0.06 22.96 -18.54
CA PRO A 267 -0.28 23.78 -17.36
C PRO A 267 -1.45 23.35 -16.46
N LYS A 268 -2.38 22.52 -16.98
CA LYS A 268 -3.54 22.01 -16.24
C LYS A 268 -3.35 20.61 -15.67
N GLN A 269 -2.15 20.06 -15.78
CA GLN A 269 -1.83 18.74 -15.32
C GLN A 269 -1.08 18.81 -13.99
N THR A 270 -1.55 18.08 -12.99
CA THR A 270 -0.86 17.93 -11.72
C THR A 270 0.02 16.69 -11.73
N ILE A 271 1.24 16.83 -11.21
CA ILE A 271 2.20 15.74 -11.01
C ILE A 271 2.53 15.67 -9.52
N LEU A 272 2.19 14.56 -8.90
CA LEU A 272 2.51 14.24 -7.51
C LEU A 272 3.66 13.24 -7.51
N MET A 273 4.80 13.62 -6.94
CA MET A 273 6.04 12.83 -6.97
C MET A 273 6.36 12.34 -5.57
N LEU A 274 6.71 11.07 -5.45
CA LEU A 274 7.17 10.44 -4.21
C LEU A 274 8.68 10.20 -4.21
N GLY A 275 9.30 10.32 -3.05
CA GLY A 275 10.70 9.96 -2.86
C GLY A 275 11.03 9.68 -1.41
N SER A 276 11.40 8.43 -1.09
CA SER A 276 11.84 8.00 0.24
C SER A 276 13.21 7.33 0.27
N ASP A 277 13.64 6.72 -0.84
CA ASP A 277 14.90 5.99 -0.93
C ASP A 277 16.04 6.88 -1.47
N GLU A 278 17.26 6.54 -1.09
CA GLU A 278 18.48 7.21 -1.56
C GLU A 278 18.81 6.88 -3.02
N ALA A 279 18.43 5.70 -3.50
CA ALA A 279 18.90 5.15 -4.76
C ALA A 279 18.68 6.09 -5.96
N GLU A 280 17.48 6.68 -6.09
CA GLU A 280 17.10 7.57 -7.19
C GLU A 280 16.78 9.01 -6.73
N TRP A 281 17.21 9.38 -5.51
CA TRP A 281 16.84 10.65 -4.91
C TRP A 281 17.23 11.87 -5.77
N ASN A 282 18.48 11.92 -6.21
CA ASN A 282 18.96 13.03 -7.05
C ASN A 282 18.21 13.09 -8.39
N ARG A 283 17.84 11.95 -8.93
CA ARG A 283 17.09 11.84 -10.18
C ARG A 283 15.65 12.32 -10.00
N CYS A 284 15.04 11.99 -8.88
CA CYS A 284 13.72 12.49 -8.50
C CYS A 284 13.70 14.03 -8.45
N LEU A 285 14.69 14.65 -7.80
CA LEU A 285 14.82 16.11 -7.75
C LEU A 285 15.04 16.74 -9.14
N GLN A 286 15.86 16.12 -9.99
CA GLN A 286 16.07 16.58 -11.37
C GLN A 286 14.75 16.57 -12.17
N PHE A 287 13.95 15.52 -12.05
CA PHE A 287 12.64 15.43 -12.71
C PHE A 287 11.68 16.49 -12.18
N ARG A 288 11.56 16.66 -10.85
CA ARG A 288 10.75 17.72 -10.25
C ARG A 288 11.08 19.08 -10.87
N ASP A 289 12.36 19.44 -10.87
CA ASP A 289 12.81 20.74 -11.34
C ASP A 289 12.62 20.90 -12.86
N ALA A 290 12.78 19.82 -13.63
CA ALA A 290 12.50 19.80 -15.06
C ALA A 290 11.01 20.01 -15.35
N PHE A 291 10.12 19.26 -14.68
CA PHE A 291 8.67 19.35 -14.90
C PHE A 291 8.11 20.72 -14.48
N ARG A 292 8.67 21.34 -13.45
CA ARG A 292 8.31 22.70 -13.00
C ARG A 292 8.54 23.81 -14.02
N ARG A 293 9.29 23.52 -15.08
CA ARG A 293 9.45 24.47 -16.21
C ARG A 293 8.24 24.48 -17.14
N TYR A 294 7.36 23.48 -17.04
CA TYR A 294 6.21 23.29 -17.94
C TYR A 294 4.87 23.43 -17.21
N THR A 295 4.82 23.16 -15.93
CA THR A 295 3.63 23.32 -15.09
C THR A 295 3.98 23.70 -13.67
N GLU A 296 3.21 24.63 -13.09
CA GLU A 296 3.32 25.00 -11.67
C GLU A 296 2.76 23.92 -10.72
N ARG A 297 2.14 22.88 -11.26
CA ARG A 297 1.39 21.86 -10.52
C ARG A 297 2.25 20.62 -10.25
N VAL A 298 3.52 20.81 -9.91
CA VAL A 298 4.44 19.70 -9.53
C VAL A 298 4.71 19.77 -8.05
N HIS A 299 4.32 18.70 -7.34
CA HIS A 299 4.43 18.58 -5.89
C HIS A 299 5.31 17.40 -5.53
N LEU A 300 6.31 17.62 -4.71
CA LEU A 300 7.13 16.57 -4.11
C LEU A 300 6.59 16.24 -2.72
N ILE A 301 6.39 14.95 -2.46
CA ILE A 301 5.98 14.41 -1.16
C ILE A 301 7.10 13.48 -0.70
N THR A 302 7.75 13.81 0.42
CA THR A 302 8.98 13.11 0.82
C THR A 302 9.21 13.10 2.33
N VAL A 303 9.89 12.05 2.79
CA VAL A 303 10.45 11.94 4.15
C VAL A 303 11.88 12.47 4.23
N LYS A 304 12.49 12.78 3.07
CA LYS A 304 13.88 13.24 2.95
C LYS A 304 13.95 14.75 3.00
N GLU A 305 15.10 15.25 3.42
CA GLU A 305 15.38 16.68 3.31
C GLU A 305 15.54 17.09 1.85
N ALA A 306 14.85 18.15 1.46
CA ALA A 306 14.90 18.70 0.12
C ALA A 306 14.73 20.23 0.16
N PRO A 307 15.30 20.96 -0.81
CA PRO A 307 14.84 22.32 -1.11
C PRO A 307 13.36 22.26 -1.49
N ALA A 308 12.50 22.93 -0.73
CA ALA A 308 11.06 22.85 -0.84
C ALA A 308 10.42 24.24 -0.87
N ASP A 309 9.26 24.34 -1.51
CA ASP A 309 8.40 25.51 -1.46
C ASP A 309 6.97 25.11 -1.00
N HIS A 310 6.01 26.01 -1.10
CA HIS A 310 4.62 25.77 -0.65
C HIS A 310 3.92 24.60 -1.35
N ARG A 311 4.40 24.18 -2.52
CA ARG A 311 3.86 23.05 -3.29
C ARG A 311 4.25 21.71 -2.67
N ASP A 312 5.39 21.65 -1.99
CA ASP A 312 5.97 20.40 -1.51
C ASP A 312 5.49 20.05 -0.10
N LEU A 313 5.49 18.76 0.18
CA LEU A 313 5.37 18.20 1.50
C LEU A 313 6.66 17.49 1.86
N VAL A 314 7.48 18.14 2.68
CA VAL A 314 8.64 17.53 3.32
C VAL A 314 8.25 17.24 4.76
N PHE A 315 7.99 15.98 5.05
CA PHE A 315 7.57 15.59 6.39
C PHE A 315 8.65 15.87 7.44
N SER A 316 8.24 16.39 8.59
CA SER A 316 9.11 16.56 9.75
C SER A 316 9.44 15.23 10.42
N VAL A 317 8.50 14.29 10.41
CA VAL A 317 8.69 12.92 10.89
C VAL A 317 9.59 12.17 9.91
N LYS A 318 10.70 11.62 10.43
CA LYS A 318 11.67 10.88 9.62
C LYS A 318 11.56 9.39 9.89
N VAL A 319 11.55 8.61 8.82
CA VAL A 319 11.46 7.14 8.87
C VAL A 319 12.38 6.52 7.83
N ASN A 320 12.69 5.25 8.01
CA ASN A 320 13.35 4.46 6.98
C ASN A 320 12.40 4.18 5.80
N LYS A 321 12.96 3.74 4.68
CA LYS A 321 12.21 3.50 3.43
C LYS A 321 11.10 2.45 3.53
N TYR A 322 11.16 1.52 4.49
CA TYR A 322 10.14 0.48 4.66
C TYR A 322 8.91 0.98 5.43
N LEU A 323 9.08 1.95 6.32
CA LEU A 323 7.97 2.61 7.01
C LEU A 323 7.39 3.78 6.21
N ALA A 324 8.18 4.34 5.28
CA ALA A 324 7.77 5.48 4.47
C ALA A 324 6.45 5.27 3.70
N PRO A 325 6.15 4.11 3.09
CA PRO A 325 4.89 3.89 2.38
C PRO A 325 3.65 4.12 3.24
N ILE A 326 3.70 3.79 4.56
CA ILE A 326 2.58 4.00 5.48
C ILE A 326 2.21 5.49 5.58
N MET A 327 3.21 6.38 5.62
CA MET A 327 2.95 7.81 5.73
C MET A 327 2.80 8.51 4.38
N LEU A 328 3.51 8.08 3.33
CA LEU A 328 3.44 8.69 2.00
C LEU A 328 2.07 8.50 1.32
N THR A 329 1.29 7.54 1.77
CA THR A 329 -0.09 7.32 1.30
C THR A 329 -1.08 8.37 1.83
N VAL A 330 -0.86 8.89 3.03
CA VAL A 330 -1.80 9.79 3.72
C VAL A 330 -2.12 11.07 2.92
N PRO A 331 -1.16 11.78 2.29
CA PRO A 331 -1.47 12.94 1.46
C PRO A 331 -2.43 12.64 0.31
N PHE A 332 -2.31 11.46 -0.33
CA PHE A 332 -3.21 11.05 -1.41
C PHE A 332 -4.62 10.78 -0.90
N GLN A 333 -4.75 10.21 0.29
CA GLN A 333 -6.05 10.03 0.92
C GLN A 333 -6.72 11.39 1.16
N PHE A 334 -5.97 12.43 1.57
CA PHE A 334 -6.50 13.78 1.70
C PHE A 334 -6.89 14.39 0.36
N VAL A 335 -6.05 14.26 -0.68
CA VAL A 335 -6.40 14.68 -2.05
C VAL A 335 -7.70 14.03 -2.49
N ALA A 336 -7.85 12.73 -2.24
CA ALA A 336 -9.01 11.98 -2.64
C ALA A 336 -10.27 12.37 -1.85
N ALA A 337 -10.23 12.29 -0.50
CA ALA A 337 -11.42 12.46 0.34
C ALA A 337 -11.83 13.93 0.51
N LYS A 338 -10.88 14.85 0.77
CA LYS A 338 -11.20 16.28 0.86
C LYS A 338 -11.48 16.87 -0.53
N GLY A 339 -10.72 16.44 -1.57
CA GLY A 339 -10.97 16.84 -2.94
C GLY A 339 -12.38 16.46 -3.41
N ALA A 340 -12.85 15.26 -3.09
CA ALA A 340 -14.22 14.85 -3.34
C ALA A 340 -15.24 15.78 -2.63
N LYS A 341 -14.99 16.09 -1.35
CA LYS A 341 -15.82 17.03 -0.60
C LYS A 341 -15.84 18.44 -1.24
N ASP A 342 -14.67 18.95 -1.62
CA ASP A 342 -14.52 20.29 -2.20
C ASP A 342 -15.17 20.38 -3.59
N THR A 343 -15.37 19.26 -4.28
CA THR A 343 -16.05 19.13 -5.58
C THR A 343 -17.48 18.58 -5.46
N ASN A 344 -18.04 18.46 -4.25
CA ASN A 344 -19.38 17.95 -3.96
C ASN A 344 -19.62 16.51 -4.45
N ILE A 345 -18.61 15.65 -4.39
CA ILE A 345 -18.74 14.22 -4.68
C ILE A 345 -18.97 13.47 -3.36
N ASP A 346 -20.04 12.67 -3.27
CA ASP A 346 -20.26 11.74 -2.16
C ASP A 346 -19.42 10.48 -2.37
N THR A 347 -18.45 10.27 -1.48
CA THR A 347 -17.56 9.09 -1.53
C THR A 347 -18.23 7.80 -1.07
N ASN A 348 -19.41 7.88 -0.43
CA ASN A 348 -20.20 6.70 -0.06
C ASN A 348 -21.10 6.22 -1.21
N GLU A 349 -21.25 7.02 -2.27
CA GLU A 349 -22.02 6.63 -3.43
C GLU A 349 -21.10 5.98 -4.48
N ASN A 350 -21.34 4.70 -4.77
CA ASN A 350 -20.74 4.03 -5.90
C ASN A 350 -21.61 4.29 -7.16
N PRO A 351 -21.13 5.06 -8.15
CA PRO A 351 -21.89 5.30 -9.38
C PRO A 351 -21.99 4.05 -10.26
N PHE A 352 -21.05 3.12 -10.14
CA PHE A 352 -21.11 1.81 -10.78
C PHE A 352 -21.79 0.84 -9.82
N LYS A 353 -22.97 0.34 -10.20
CA LYS A 353 -23.87 -0.43 -9.31
C LYS A 353 -23.77 -1.94 -9.48
N GLU A 354 -22.97 -2.40 -10.44
CA GLU A 354 -22.76 -3.82 -10.69
C GLU A 354 -21.61 -4.34 -9.81
N GLU A 355 -21.91 -5.30 -8.95
CA GLU A 355 -20.88 -5.96 -8.13
C GLU A 355 -20.34 -7.19 -8.87
N LEU A 356 -19.26 -6.98 -9.63
CA LEU A 356 -18.62 -8.04 -10.42
C LEU A 356 -17.37 -8.64 -9.75
N ALA A 357 -16.80 -7.96 -8.77
CA ALA A 357 -15.49 -8.30 -8.18
C ALA A 357 -15.59 -9.00 -6.83
N HIS A 358 -16.74 -8.96 -6.17
CA HIS A 358 -16.94 -9.48 -4.84
C HIS A 358 -18.12 -10.45 -4.77
N LEU A 359 -18.01 -11.45 -3.88
CA LEU A 359 -19.16 -12.24 -3.49
C LEU A 359 -20.11 -11.36 -2.65
N PRO A 360 -21.44 -11.58 -2.77
CA PRO A 360 -22.40 -10.91 -1.90
C PRO A 360 -22.02 -11.13 -0.42
N GLU A 361 -22.09 -10.08 0.38
CA GLU A 361 -21.98 -10.23 1.83
C GLU A 361 -23.15 -11.10 2.33
N ALA A 362 -22.84 -12.11 3.19
CA ALA A 362 -23.84 -13.01 3.76
C ALA A 362 -24.70 -12.33 4.83
#